data_1111e42ce913a1219aa83a91824b1fc3
#
_entry.id   1111e42ce913a1219aa83a91824b1fc3
#
_cell.length_a   1.000
_cell.length_b   1.000
_cell.length_c   1.000
_cell.angle_alpha   90.00
_cell.angle_beta   90.00
_cell.angle_gamma   90.00
#
_symmetry.space_group_name_H-M   'P 1'
#
loop_
_entity.id
_entity.type
_entity.pdbx_description
1 polymer ?
#
loop_
_entity_poly.entity_id
_entity_poly.type
_entity_poly.pdbx_seq_one_letter_code
_entity_poly.pdbx_strand_id
1 'polypeptide(L)'
;MNDNWKFSDLPYTSPDVEALQARYDALTQRAKDAQDPEDLLEVVRQRDALQQEVALCQSIATIRAFHDVTDEFYQRELQETLPRLETLDTQSLSMAIAESPYAAAVDEAFGPQLRRLLTLDQRL
;
A
#
# COMPACT_ATOMS: atom_id res chain seq x y z
N MET A 1 2.15 -21.02 -19.19
CA MET A 1 1.15 -20.22 -18.48
C MET A 1 -0.23 -20.80 -18.75
N ASN A 2 -1.06 -20.86 -17.75
CA ASN A 2 -2.41 -21.38 -17.89
C ASN A 2 -3.32 -20.29 -18.48
N ASP A 3 -3.74 -20.48 -19.72
CA ASP A 3 -4.56 -19.48 -20.43
C ASP A 3 -5.95 -19.30 -19.81
N ASN A 4 -6.37 -20.26 -18.98
CA ASN A 4 -7.66 -20.19 -18.28
C ASN A 4 -7.56 -19.53 -16.91
N TRP A 5 -6.39 -19.04 -16.54
CA TRP A 5 -6.18 -18.42 -15.24
C TRP A 5 -6.87 -17.08 -15.19
N LYS A 6 -7.70 -16.85 -14.16
CA LYS A 6 -8.51 -15.65 -14.00
C LYS A 6 -8.31 -15.10 -12.61
N PHE A 7 -8.67 -13.83 -12.41
CA PHE A 7 -8.65 -13.20 -11.08
C PHE A 7 -9.46 -13.99 -10.06
N SER A 8 -10.56 -14.63 -10.49
CA SER A 8 -11.38 -15.47 -9.62
C SER A 8 -10.65 -16.70 -9.10
N ASP A 9 -9.56 -17.10 -9.76
CA ASP A 9 -8.76 -18.26 -9.36
C ASP A 9 -7.59 -17.89 -8.44
N LEU A 10 -7.33 -16.59 -8.23
CA LEU A 10 -6.28 -16.16 -7.34
C LEU A 10 -6.64 -16.46 -5.89
N PRO A 11 -5.68 -16.91 -5.08
CA PRO A 11 -5.93 -17.10 -3.66
C PRO A 11 -6.24 -15.75 -3.01
N TYR A 12 -7.21 -15.74 -2.10
CA TYR A 12 -7.60 -14.55 -1.37
C TYR A 12 -7.71 -14.86 0.12
N THR A 13 -7.09 -14.04 0.92
CA THR A 13 -7.24 -14.05 2.36
C THR A 13 -7.66 -12.64 2.78
N SER A 14 -8.66 -12.55 3.64
CA SER A 14 -9.11 -11.27 4.17
C SER A 14 -7.93 -10.54 4.81
N PRO A 15 -7.64 -9.28 4.42
CA PRO A 15 -6.49 -8.58 4.95
C PRO A 15 -6.65 -8.26 6.44
N ASP A 16 -5.57 -8.42 7.18
CA ASP A 16 -5.49 -7.99 8.57
C ASP A 16 -5.11 -6.50 8.57
N VAL A 17 -6.12 -5.65 8.73
CA VAL A 17 -5.93 -4.20 8.63
C VAL A 17 -5.00 -3.68 9.72
N GLU A 18 -5.08 -4.24 10.93
CA GLU A 18 -4.21 -3.84 12.04
C GLU A 18 -2.76 -4.22 11.76
N ALA A 19 -2.53 -5.41 11.19
CA ALA A 19 -1.18 -5.84 10.81
C ALA A 19 -0.61 -4.97 9.69
N LEU A 20 -1.45 -4.57 8.73
CA LEU A 20 -1.04 -3.66 7.66
C LEU A 20 -0.65 -2.29 8.22
N GLN A 21 -1.45 -1.76 9.15
CA GLN A 21 -1.12 -0.49 9.79
C GLN A 21 0.21 -0.59 10.53
N ALA A 22 0.45 -1.67 11.24
CA ALA A 22 1.71 -1.89 11.95
C ALA A 22 2.90 -1.91 10.97
N ARG A 23 2.71 -2.47 9.78
CA ARG A 23 3.76 -2.47 8.74
C ARG A 23 4.03 -1.06 8.22
N TYR A 24 3.00 -0.25 7.99
CA TYR A 24 3.18 1.16 7.62
C TYR A 24 3.86 1.94 8.73
N ASP A 25 3.48 1.72 9.98
CA ASP A 25 4.08 2.41 11.12
C ASP A 25 5.56 2.05 11.27
N ALA A 26 5.91 0.78 11.05
CA ALA A 26 7.31 0.34 11.10
C ALA A 26 8.15 1.00 10.00
N LEU A 27 7.60 1.12 8.79
CA LEU A 27 8.28 1.81 7.70
C LEU A 27 8.44 3.31 8.00
N THR A 28 7.44 3.93 8.60
CA THR A 28 7.50 5.33 9.02
C THR A 28 8.65 5.54 9.99
N GLN A 29 8.78 4.66 10.97
CA GLN A 29 9.87 4.75 11.94
C GLN A 29 11.24 4.52 11.29
N ARG A 30 11.32 3.56 10.38
CA ARG A 30 12.57 3.31 9.63
C ARG A 30 12.97 4.52 8.79
N ALA A 31 12.00 5.23 8.20
CA ALA A 31 12.28 6.43 7.44
C ALA A 31 12.86 7.54 8.34
N LYS A 32 12.31 7.69 9.55
CA LYS A 32 12.79 8.67 10.52
C LYS A 32 14.19 8.31 11.05
N ASP A 33 14.49 7.03 11.17
CA ASP A 33 15.74 6.52 11.72
C ASP A 33 16.80 6.25 10.66
N ALA A 34 16.53 6.55 9.38
CA ALA A 34 17.47 6.30 8.29
C ALA A 34 18.83 6.96 8.57
N GLN A 35 19.91 6.20 8.42
CA GLN A 35 21.27 6.64 8.70
C GLN A 35 22.03 7.04 7.43
N ASP A 36 21.51 6.65 6.25
CA ASP A 36 22.10 6.96 4.97
C ASP A 36 21.01 6.94 3.88
N PRO A 37 21.34 7.42 2.66
CA PRO A 37 20.36 7.44 1.57
C PRO A 37 19.82 6.06 1.21
N GLU A 38 20.64 5.02 1.27
CA GLU A 38 20.20 3.67 0.88
C GLU A 38 19.13 3.13 1.82
N ASP A 39 19.20 3.45 3.11
CA ASP A 39 18.16 3.08 4.07
C ASP A 39 16.80 3.67 3.66
N LEU A 40 16.80 4.93 3.25
CA LEU A 40 15.56 5.58 2.84
C LEU A 40 15.02 5.00 1.52
N LEU A 41 15.90 4.70 0.56
CA LEU A 41 15.51 4.07 -0.70
C LEU A 41 14.86 2.71 -0.45
N GLU A 42 15.39 1.93 0.48
CA GLU A 42 14.81 0.65 0.84
C GLU A 42 13.41 0.81 1.44
N VAL A 43 13.21 1.83 2.27
CA VAL A 43 11.88 2.15 2.81
C VAL A 43 10.89 2.44 1.68
N VAL A 44 11.31 3.21 0.68
CA VAL A 44 10.44 3.53 -0.47
C VAL A 44 10.09 2.26 -1.24
N ARG A 45 11.04 1.38 -1.47
CA ARG A 45 10.79 0.11 -2.17
C ARG A 45 9.79 -0.75 -1.42
N GLN A 46 9.93 -0.85 -0.10
CA GLN A 46 9.01 -1.64 0.73
C GLN A 46 7.63 -0.98 0.80
N ARG A 47 7.56 0.35 0.80
CA ARG A 47 6.29 1.07 0.72
C ARG A 47 5.55 0.72 -0.58
N ASP A 48 6.26 0.74 -1.70
CA ASP A 48 5.65 0.41 -2.99
C ASP A 48 5.13 -1.03 -3.02
N ALA A 49 5.91 -1.98 -2.49
CA ALA A 49 5.48 -3.38 -2.41
C ALA A 49 4.25 -3.53 -1.54
N LEU A 50 4.20 -2.84 -0.41
CA LEU A 50 3.06 -2.88 0.50
C LEU A 50 1.79 -2.28 -0.14
N GLN A 51 1.93 -1.16 -0.84
CA GLN A 51 0.81 -0.55 -1.56
C GLN A 51 0.26 -1.48 -2.65
N GLN A 52 1.13 -2.17 -3.37
CA GLN A 52 0.71 -3.13 -4.38
C GLN A 52 -0.02 -4.32 -3.76
N GLU A 53 0.44 -4.79 -2.61
CA GLU A 53 -0.21 -5.87 -1.87
C GLU A 53 -1.63 -5.48 -1.46
N VAL A 54 -1.81 -4.27 -0.93
CA VAL A 54 -3.13 -3.76 -0.53
C VAL A 54 -4.02 -3.60 -1.76
N ALA A 55 -3.51 -3.02 -2.84
CA ALA A 55 -4.26 -2.81 -4.07
C ALA A 55 -4.71 -4.15 -4.67
N LEU A 56 -3.86 -5.17 -4.63
CA LEU A 56 -4.20 -6.49 -5.14
C LEU A 56 -5.34 -7.12 -4.33
N CYS A 57 -5.29 -7.01 -3.00
CA CYS A 57 -6.38 -7.50 -2.14
C CYS A 57 -7.69 -6.82 -2.49
N GLN A 58 -7.69 -5.50 -2.65
CA GLN A 58 -8.88 -4.75 -3.02
C GLN A 58 -9.43 -5.18 -4.38
N SER A 59 -8.55 -5.39 -5.35
CA SER A 59 -8.94 -5.79 -6.70
C SER A 59 -9.55 -7.18 -6.71
N ILE A 60 -8.94 -8.14 -6.03
CA ILE A 60 -9.44 -9.52 -5.99
C ILE A 60 -10.82 -9.55 -5.33
N ALA A 61 -10.97 -8.92 -4.17
CA ALA A 61 -12.24 -8.91 -3.45
C ALA A 61 -13.34 -8.25 -4.27
N THR A 62 -13.04 -7.13 -4.92
CA THR A 62 -14.00 -6.39 -5.74
C THR A 62 -14.45 -7.23 -6.93
N ILE A 63 -13.51 -7.83 -7.64
CA ILE A 63 -13.82 -8.65 -8.82
C ILE A 63 -14.68 -9.84 -8.43
N ARG A 64 -14.34 -10.54 -7.36
CA ARG A 64 -15.11 -11.70 -6.90
C ARG A 64 -16.50 -11.32 -6.42
N ALA A 65 -16.64 -10.19 -5.74
CA ALA A 65 -17.94 -9.72 -5.30
C ALA A 65 -18.88 -9.39 -6.48
N PHE A 66 -18.33 -8.81 -7.55
CA PHE A 66 -19.11 -8.54 -8.76
C PHE A 66 -19.36 -9.78 -9.60
N HIS A 67 -18.46 -10.76 -9.54
CA HIS A 67 -18.61 -12.01 -10.26
C HIS A 67 -19.75 -12.87 -9.68
N ASP A 68 -19.89 -12.87 -8.36
CA ASP A 68 -20.94 -13.62 -7.67
C ASP A 68 -21.54 -12.74 -6.56
N VAL A 69 -22.64 -12.06 -6.89
CA VAL A 69 -23.31 -11.16 -5.97
C VAL A 69 -24.03 -11.89 -4.83
N THR A 70 -24.16 -13.23 -4.93
CA THR A 70 -24.77 -14.03 -3.88
C THR A 70 -23.77 -14.53 -2.84
N ASP A 71 -22.47 -14.36 -3.10
CA ASP A 71 -21.42 -14.75 -2.15
C ASP A 71 -21.38 -13.77 -0.99
N GLU A 72 -21.89 -14.17 0.15
CA GLU A 72 -21.97 -13.33 1.33
C GLU A 72 -20.61 -12.91 1.85
N PHE A 73 -19.59 -13.77 1.71
CA PHE A 73 -18.23 -13.46 2.17
C PHE A 73 -17.67 -12.24 1.42
N TYR A 74 -17.72 -12.24 0.09
CA TYR A 74 -17.17 -11.13 -0.68
C TYR A 74 -18.03 -9.88 -0.59
N GLN A 75 -19.34 -10.01 -0.44
CA GLN A 75 -20.20 -8.86 -0.21
C GLN A 75 -19.85 -8.19 1.12
N ARG A 76 -19.60 -8.97 2.15
CA ARG A 76 -19.16 -8.46 3.44
C ARG A 76 -17.78 -7.81 3.36
N GLU A 77 -16.85 -8.41 2.58
CA GLU A 77 -15.53 -7.81 2.36
C GLU A 77 -15.65 -6.42 1.73
N LEU A 78 -16.51 -6.26 0.73
CA LEU A 78 -16.74 -4.95 0.11
C LEU A 78 -17.32 -3.93 1.09
N GLN A 79 -18.23 -4.35 1.96
CA GLN A 79 -18.96 -3.45 2.83
C GLN A 79 -18.23 -3.13 4.12
N GLU A 80 -17.41 -4.04 4.64
CA GLU A 80 -16.79 -3.92 5.95
C GLU A 80 -15.27 -3.84 5.89
N THR A 81 -14.63 -4.73 5.15
CA THR A 81 -13.17 -4.84 5.15
C THR A 81 -12.51 -3.80 4.25
N LEU A 82 -12.98 -3.65 3.01
CA LEU A 82 -12.35 -2.70 2.09
C LEU A 82 -12.43 -1.24 2.57
N PRO A 83 -13.55 -0.78 3.17
CA PRO A 83 -13.57 0.57 3.75
C PRO A 83 -12.54 0.76 4.85
N ARG A 84 -12.24 -0.28 5.64
CA ARG A 84 -11.21 -0.20 6.67
C ARG A 84 -9.81 -0.03 6.08
N LEU A 85 -9.55 -0.61 4.90
CA LEU A 85 -8.27 -0.41 4.22
C LEU A 85 -8.06 1.07 3.85
N GLU A 86 -9.13 1.78 3.53
CA GLU A 86 -9.07 3.20 3.21
C GLU A 86 -8.74 4.07 4.43
N THR A 87 -8.90 3.54 5.64
CA THR A 87 -8.56 4.26 6.88
C THR A 87 -7.10 4.09 7.30
N LEU A 88 -6.31 3.29 6.56
CA LEU A 88 -4.90 3.13 6.85
C LEU A 88 -4.19 4.48 6.79
N ASP A 89 -3.38 4.78 7.82
CA ASP A 89 -2.53 5.97 7.81
C ASP A 89 -1.29 5.69 6.96
N THR A 90 -1.33 6.17 5.72
CA THR A 90 -0.18 6.11 4.80
C THR A 90 0.53 7.46 4.70
N GLN A 91 -0.10 8.52 5.20
CA GLN A 91 0.43 9.89 5.10
C GLN A 91 1.64 10.09 6.00
N SER A 92 1.64 9.51 7.20
CA SER A 92 2.77 9.62 8.11
C SER A 92 4.06 9.09 7.47
N LEU A 93 3.98 7.99 6.73
CA LEU A 93 5.13 7.45 6.00
C LEU A 93 5.54 8.40 4.87
N SER A 94 4.60 8.90 4.10
CA SER A 94 4.87 9.85 3.02
C SER A 94 5.58 11.10 3.54
N MET A 95 5.12 11.64 4.67
CA MET A 95 5.74 12.79 5.30
C MET A 95 7.16 12.48 5.78
N ALA A 96 7.35 11.33 6.41
CA ALA A 96 8.66 10.92 6.91
C ALA A 96 9.68 10.81 5.78
N ILE A 97 9.26 10.30 4.63
CA ILE A 97 10.13 10.22 3.45
C ILE A 97 10.44 11.63 2.92
N ALA A 98 9.40 12.46 2.75
CA ALA A 98 9.56 13.79 2.17
C ALA A 98 10.40 14.73 3.06
N GLU A 99 10.33 14.57 4.37
CA GLU A 99 11.05 15.40 5.34
C GLU A 99 12.42 14.84 5.71
N SER A 100 12.78 13.67 5.22
CA SER A 100 14.08 13.05 5.51
C SER A 100 15.21 13.88 4.94
N PRO A 101 16.37 13.97 5.65
CA PRO A 101 17.56 14.63 5.09
C PRO A 101 18.08 13.93 3.82
N TYR A 102 17.62 12.69 3.55
CA TYR A 102 18.01 11.93 2.36
C TYR A 102 16.96 11.95 1.26
N ALA A 103 15.95 12.82 1.36
CA ALA A 103 14.87 12.92 0.37
C ALA A 103 15.39 13.20 -1.04
N ALA A 104 16.51 13.93 -1.19
CA ALA A 104 17.11 14.18 -2.50
C ALA A 104 17.52 12.88 -3.21
N ALA A 105 17.92 11.84 -2.47
CA ALA A 105 18.24 10.55 -3.06
C ALA A 105 17.02 9.86 -3.66
N VAL A 106 15.83 10.10 -3.09
CA VAL A 106 14.56 9.61 -3.63
C VAL A 106 14.28 10.27 -4.98
N ASP A 107 14.48 11.58 -5.07
CA ASP A 107 14.31 12.31 -6.34
C ASP A 107 15.26 11.78 -7.41
N GLU A 108 16.49 11.47 -7.03
CA GLU A 108 17.51 10.99 -7.94
C GLU A 108 17.23 9.57 -8.43
N ALA A 109 16.78 8.68 -7.53
CA ALA A 109 16.55 7.28 -7.84
C ALA A 109 15.20 7.03 -8.55
N PHE A 110 14.15 7.75 -8.17
CA PHE A 110 12.76 7.51 -8.64
C PHE A 110 12.20 8.68 -9.43
N GLY A 111 12.92 9.79 -9.52
CA GLY A 111 12.47 11.01 -10.17
C GLY A 111 11.71 11.94 -9.23
N PRO A 112 11.70 13.26 -9.50
CA PRO A 112 11.07 14.25 -8.63
C PRO A 112 9.55 14.09 -8.54
N GLN A 113 8.93 13.38 -9.48
CA GLN A 113 7.49 13.17 -9.50
C GLN A 113 7.01 12.35 -8.31
N LEU A 114 7.79 11.34 -7.89
CA LEU A 114 7.40 10.53 -6.73
C LEU A 114 7.26 11.40 -5.49
N ARG A 115 8.21 12.27 -5.25
CA ARG A 115 8.19 13.17 -4.09
C ARG A 115 7.02 14.13 -4.15
N ARG A 116 6.66 14.61 -5.33
CA ARG A 116 5.46 15.45 -5.52
C ARG A 116 4.19 14.69 -5.17
N LEU A 117 4.10 13.43 -5.60
CA LEU A 117 2.94 12.60 -5.28
C LEU A 117 2.82 12.37 -3.78
N LEU A 118 3.94 12.13 -3.09
CA LEU A 118 3.95 11.99 -1.64
C LEU A 118 3.45 13.27 -0.95
N THR A 119 3.84 14.43 -1.47
CA THR A 119 3.42 15.72 -0.93
C THR A 119 1.94 15.99 -1.21
N LEU A 120 1.44 15.61 -2.40
CA LEU A 120 0.04 15.78 -2.76
C LEU A 120 -0.87 14.95 -1.86
N ASP A 121 -0.46 13.74 -1.50
CA ASP A 121 -1.23 12.89 -0.59
C ASP A 121 -1.50 13.59 0.75
N GLN A 122 -0.59 14.44 1.19
CA GLN A 122 -0.75 15.20 2.44
C GLN A 122 -1.82 16.28 2.35
N ARG A 123 -2.17 16.72 1.16
CA ARG A 123 -3.14 17.79 0.93
C ARG A 123 -4.56 17.28 0.71
N LEU A 124 -4.69 16.00 0.51
CA LEU A 124 -5.98 15.36 0.31
C LEU A 124 -6.55 14.87 1.63
#